data_a89707247251d7cbb361f07f0c808902
#
_entry.id   a89707247251d7cbb361f07f0c808902
#
_cell.length_a   1.000
_cell.length_b   1.000
_cell.length_c   1.000
_cell.angle_alpha   90.00
_cell.angle_beta   90.00
_cell.angle_gamma   90.00
#
_symmetry.space_group_name_H-M   'P 1'
#
loop_
_entity.id
_entity.type
_entity.pdbx_description
1 polymer ?
#
loop_
_entity_poly.entity_id
_entity_poly.type
_entity_poly.pdbx_seq_one_letter_code
_entity_poly.pdbx_strand_id
1 'polypeptide(L)'
;MLRLRLPSTKNHLLRAAGLIVGVVVSGTLGYSLFGLNPIDAFYQTIITISTVGFRELVVGEPGNAWKIFTSVLILVGTGSMLYGATAVIESIVEGRITGQYRRYRMQRSIDDLSGHLIVCGMGRVGSSITEFVRSVGQEVVAIDRDASRLDGVDFLHVLGDSRREEVLRQAGIERAATLITALGTSVDNLYVTLSARGLNPNLFIVSRCDDQEALTKMLQVGADRVVNPYEIGGSRMASLATQPNVADFLDVVVHDGAYEARLREILLPEDCTFEGKTIDDLTIRRETGAVVLSVRDLTGRFHTDDVARRPFEPGDVIVAIGSESSLDRLADQVNR
;
A
#
# COMPACT_ATOMS: atom_id res chain seq x y z
N MET A 1 14.94 21.82 22.52
CA MET A 1 15.55 21.57 21.20
C MET A 1 14.84 22.42 20.15
N LEU A 2 15.49 23.50 19.72
CA LEU A 2 14.97 24.45 18.73
C LEU A 2 14.89 23.73 17.37
N ARG A 3 13.68 23.44 16.87
CA ARG A 3 13.49 23.06 15.47
C ARG A 3 13.63 24.32 14.60
N LEU A 4 14.82 24.55 14.05
CA LEU A 4 15.02 25.47 12.95
C LEU A 4 14.10 25.03 11.80
N ARG A 5 13.04 25.78 11.55
CA ARG A 5 12.24 25.70 10.32
C ARG A 5 13.14 26.15 9.17
N LEU A 6 13.74 25.20 8.46
CA LEU A 6 14.40 25.46 7.19
C LEU A 6 13.34 26.01 6.21
N PRO A 7 13.58 27.18 5.58
CA PRO A 7 12.65 27.74 4.61
C PRO A 7 12.51 26.81 3.41
N SER A 8 11.30 26.75 2.85
CA SER A 8 10.95 25.85 1.76
C SER A 8 11.89 26.03 0.56
N THR A 9 12.43 24.95 0.01
CA THR A 9 13.41 24.93 -1.09
C THR A 9 12.92 25.61 -2.37
N LYS A 10 11.59 25.72 -2.59
CA LYS A 10 11.02 26.58 -3.66
C LYS A 10 11.51 28.02 -3.56
N ASN A 11 11.68 28.55 -2.34
CA ASN A 11 12.18 29.88 -2.12
C ASN A 11 13.69 30.02 -2.41
N HIS A 12 14.47 28.93 -2.29
CA HIS A 12 15.90 28.96 -2.61
C HIS A 12 16.16 29.00 -4.12
N LEU A 13 15.43 28.20 -4.93
CA LEU A 13 15.52 28.23 -6.38
C LEU A 13 15.05 29.58 -6.95
N LEU A 14 13.92 30.10 -6.46
CA LEU A 14 13.43 31.42 -6.87
C LEU A 14 14.38 32.55 -6.48
N ARG A 15 14.99 32.48 -5.30
CA ARG A 15 16.03 33.44 -4.86
C ARG A 15 17.28 33.35 -5.71
N ALA A 16 17.77 32.15 -6.01
CA ALA A 16 18.92 31.93 -6.87
C ALA A 16 18.69 32.47 -8.28
N ALA A 17 17.52 32.16 -8.88
CA ALA A 17 17.13 32.68 -10.17
C ALA A 17 17.01 34.22 -10.16
N GLY A 18 16.37 34.78 -9.15
CA GLY A 18 16.25 36.24 -9.00
C GLY A 18 17.60 36.94 -8.85
N LEU A 19 18.53 36.34 -8.12
CA LEU A 19 19.88 36.84 -7.91
C LEU A 19 20.70 36.83 -9.22
N ILE A 20 20.62 35.73 -10.00
CA ILE A 20 21.28 35.64 -11.32
C ILE A 20 20.71 36.67 -12.28
N VAL A 21 19.39 36.80 -12.35
CA VAL A 21 18.73 37.82 -13.20
C VAL A 21 19.12 39.23 -12.78
N GLY A 22 19.17 39.52 -11.48
CA GLY A 22 19.63 40.81 -10.94
C GLY A 22 21.07 41.12 -11.34
N VAL A 23 21.98 40.15 -11.28
CA VAL A 23 23.38 40.29 -11.71
C VAL A 23 23.48 40.53 -13.22
N VAL A 24 22.71 39.83 -14.04
CA VAL A 24 22.68 40.02 -15.49
C VAL A 24 22.19 41.42 -15.85
N VAL A 25 21.09 41.85 -15.22
CA VAL A 25 20.51 43.19 -15.47
C VAL A 25 21.50 44.30 -15.05
N SER A 26 22.06 44.19 -13.82
CA SER A 26 23.02 45.22 -13.32
C SER A 26 24.33 45.23 -14.12
N GLY A 27 24.84 44.07 -14.53
CA GLY A 27 26.01 43.96 -15.38
C GLY A 27 25.78 44.58 -16.77
N THR A 28 24.64 44.25 -17.42
CA THR A 28 24.26 44.86 -18.71
C THR A 28 24.12 46.36 -18.64
N LEU A 29 23.45 46.88 -17.61
CA LEU A 29 23.28 48.30 -17.40
C LEU A 29 24.67 48.98 -17.13
N GLY A 30 25.50 48.36 -16.29
CA GLY A 30 26.80 48.91 -16.01
C GLY A 30 27.69 49.02 -17.24
N TYR A 31 27.77 47.96 -18.05
CA TYR A 31 28.55 48.03 -19.30
C TYR A 31 27.97 48.98 -20.33
N SER A 32 26.66 49.16 -20.38
CA SER A 32 26.04 50.17 -21.23
C SER A 32 26.39 51.59 -20.81
N LEU A 33 26.52 51.86 -19.52
CA LEU A 33 27.01 53.18 -19.01
C LEU A 33 28.46 53.45 -19.37
N PHE A 34 29.26 52.43 -19.63
CA PHE A 34 30.63 52.55 -20.14
C PHE A 34 30.69 52.67 -21.66
N GLY A 35 29.56 52.80 -22.36
CA GLY A 35 29.47 53.10 -23.78
C GLY A 35 29.30 51.88 -24.69
N LEU A 36 29.11 50.67 -24.16
CA LEU A 36 28.73 49.54 -24.97
C LEU A 36 27.25 49.64 -25.39
N ASN A 37 26.94 49.18 -26.61
CA ASN A 37 25.55 49.04 -26.98
C ASN A 37 24.86 47.92 -26.15
N PRO A 38 23.53 47.90 -26.01
CA PRO A 38 22.86 46.97 -25.11
C PRO A 38 23.09 45.47 -25.40
N ILE A 39 23.32 45.12 -26.65
CA ILE A 39 23.58 43.71 -27.08
C ILE A 39 24.96 43.29 -26.66
N ASP A 40 25.98 44.17 -26.92
CA ASP A 40 27.38 43.89 -26.52
C ASP A 40 27.53 43.92 -25.00
N ALA A 41 26.83 44.82 -24.30
CA ALA A 41 26.81 44.88 -22.84
C ALA A 41 26.23 43.59 -22.22
N PHE A 42 25.08 43.09 -22.79
CA PHE A 42 24.53 41.81 -22.37
C PHE A 42 25.48 40.66 -22.63
N TYR A 43 26.06 40.57 -23.84
CA TYR A 43 27.01 39.56 -24.20
C TYR A 43 28.25 39.58 -23.27
N GLN A 44 28.83 40.78 -23.03
CA GLN A 44 29.95 40.96 -22.10
C GLN A 44 29.59 40.50 -20.70
N THR A 45 28.42 40.83 -20.22
CA THR A 45 27.94 40.36 -18.89
C THR A 45 27.88 38.85 -18.82
N ILE A 46 27.28 38.17 -19.81
CA ILE A 46 27.16 36.72 -19.82
C ILE A 46 28.52 36.05 -19.85
N ILE A 47 29.44 36.46 -20.73
CA ILE A 47 30.80 35.84 -20.79
C ILE A 47 31.60 36.07 -19.53
N THR A 48 31.37 37.19 -18.81
CA THR A 48 32.03 37.51 -17.54
C THR A 48 31.52 36.63 -16.39
N ILE A 49 30.20 36.54 -16.21
CA ILE A 49 29.62 35.76 -15.11
C ILE A 49 29.73 34.26 -15.33
N SER A 50 29.72 33.78 -16.61
CA SER A 50 29.90 32.36 -16.96
C SER A 50 31.38 31.90 -16.85
N THR A 51 32.31 32.77 -16.49
CA THR A 51 33.74 32.49 -16.42
C THR A 51 34.40 32.02 -17.73
N VAL A 52 33.73 32.20 -18.86
CA VAL A 52 34.25 31.82 -20.18
C VAL A 52 35.36 32.77 -20.66
N GLY A 53 35.23 34.08 -20.41
CA GLY A 53 36.30 35.05 -20.56
C GLY A 53 36.95 35.16 -21.94
N PHE A 54 36.18 35.08 -23.03
CA PHE A 54 36.72 35.04 -24.40
C PHE A 54 37.55 36.29 -24.79
N ARG A 55 36.97 37.47 -24.62
CA ARG A 55 37.58 38.75 -24.94
C ARG A 55 36.76 39.88 -24.35
N GLU A 56 37.43 40.83 -23.76
CA GLU A 56 36.77 42.08 -23.30
C GLU A 56 36.39 42.95 -24.48
N LEU A 57 35.10 43.32 -24.53
CA LEU A 57 34.59 44.35 -25.45
C LEU A 57 34.69 45.68 -24.76
N VAL A 58 35.70 46.49 -25.15
CA VAL A 58 35.95 47.77 -24.53
C VAL A 58 35.85 48.88 -25.60
N VAL A 59 35.22 50.00 -25.27
CA VAL A 59 35.21 51.20 -26.11
C VAL A 59 36.37 52.07 -25.62
N GLY A 60 37.51 52.03 -26.34
CA GLY A 60 38.73 52.76 -25.96
C GLY A 60 39.63 51.99 -24.97
N GLU A 61 40.54 52.65 -24.28
CA GLU A 61 41.37 52.05 -23.25
C GLU A 61 40.58 51.85 -21.94
N PRO A 62 40.61 50.66 -21.32
CA PRO A 62 39.85 50.36 -20.10
C PRO A 62 40.39 51.18 -18.92
N GLY A 63 39.59 52.17 -18.51
CA GLY A 63 39.88 52.97 -17.33
C GLY A 63 39.79 52.17 -16.00
N ASN A 64 40.30 52.72 -14.90
CA ASN A 64 40.26 52.04 -13.58
C ASN A 64 38.81 51.71 -13.14
N ALA A 65 37.81 52.57 -13.47
CA ALA A 65 36.42 52.35 -13.14
C ALA A 65 35.89 51.07 -13.81
N TRP A 66 36.20 50.85 -15.10
CA TRP A 66 35.84 49.62 -15.83
C TRP A 66 36.42 48.38 -15.14
N LYS A 67 37.72 48.43 -14.81
CA LYS A 67 38.40 47.26 -14.19
C LYS A 67 37.80 46.94 -12.82
N ILE A 68 37.51 47.97 -12.01
CA ILE A 68 36.87 47.76 -10.70
C ILE A 68 35.48 47.17 -10.87
N PHE A 69 34.63 47.73 -11.77
CA PHE A 69 33.29 47.23 -12.03
C PHE A 69 33.32 45.80 -12.49
N THR A 70 34.15 45.44 -13.47
CA THR A 70 34.27 44.08 -13.98
C THR A 70 34.75 43.12 -12.87
N SER A 71 35.71 43.53 -12.01
CA SER A 71 36.19 42.71 -10.90
C SER A 71 35.07 42.40 -9.88
N VAL A 72 34.24 43.39 -9.54
CA VAL A 72 33.12 43.24 -8.66
C VAL A 72 32.07 42.32 -9.30
N LEU A 73 31.77 42.53 -10.60
CA LEU A 73 30.85 41.72 -11.34
C LEU A 73 31.25 40.24 -11.42
N ILE A 74 32.57 39.96 -11.58
CA ILE A 74 33.14 38.61 -11.54
C ILE A 74 32.87 37.96 -10.17
N LEU A 75 33.19 38.64 -9.08
CA LEU A 75 33.03 38.08 -7.73
C LEU A 75 31.57 37.79 -7.40
N VAL A 76 30.68 38.77 -7.66
CA VAL A 76 29.26 38.61 -7.37
C VAL A 76 28.60 37.62 -8.34
N GLY A 77 28.96 37.67 -9.63
CA GLY A 77 28.43 36.80 -10.68
C GLY A 77 28.81 35.35 -10.45
N THR A 78 30.08 35.07 -10.23
CA THR A 78 30.58 33.71 -9.93
C THR A 78 29.93 33.16 -8.64
N GLY A 79 29.86 33.97 -7.59
CA GLY A 79 29.21 33.60 -6.33
C GLY A 79 27.70 33.26 -6.53
N SER A 80 26.99 34.06 -7.33
CA SER A 80 25.57 33.81 -7.63
C SER A 80 25.37 32.55 -8.45
N MET A 81 26.27 32.24 -9.38
CA MET A 81 26.21 31.05 -10.22
C MET A 81 26.51 29.79 -9.40
N LEU A 82 27.48 29.83 -8.49
CA LEU A 82 27.80 28.75 -7.57
C LEU A 82 26.62 28.47 -6.63
N TYR A 83 26.00 29.51 -6.09
CA TYR A 83 24.79 29.39 -5.26
C TYR A 83 23.60 28.77 -6.07
N GLY A 84 23.44 29.17 -7.31
CA GLY A 84 22.45 28.59 -8.20
C GLY A 84 22.67 27.10 -8.46
N ALA A 85 23.95 26.73 -8.74
CA ALA A 85 24.30 25.33 -8.97
C ALA A 85 24.06 24.45 -7.73
N THR A 86 24.43 24.93 -6.53
CA THR A 86 24.14 24.20 -5.28
C THR A 86 22.64 24.04 -5.04
N ALA A 87 21.85 25.08 -5.26
CA ALA A 87 20.38 25.02 -5.12
C ALA A 87 19.73 24.00 -6.08
N VAL A 88 20.25 23.86 -7.30
CA VAL A 88 19.81 22.85 -8.27
C VAL A 88 20.20 21.44 -7.80
N ILE A 89 21.44 21.24 -7.38
CA ILE A 89 21.93 19.96 -6.87
C ILE A 89 21.10 19.50 -5.65
N GLU A 90 20.90 20.39 -4.68
CA GLU A 90 20.04 20.11 -3.52
C GLU A 90 18.63 19.70 -3.94
N SER A 91 18.05 20.39 -4.92
CA SER A 91 16.71 20.09 -5.44
C SER A 91 16.61 18.71 -6.11
N ILE A 92 17.70 18.27 -6.75
CA ILE A 92 17.79 16.92 -7.37
C ILE A 92 18.00 15.86 -6.29
N VAL A 93 18.94 16.09 -5.36
CA VAL A 93 19.28 15.16 -4.27
C VAL A 93 18.09 14.94 -3.32
N GLU A 94 17.33 16.00 -3.01
CA GLU A 94 16.11 15.90 -2.20
C GLU A 94 14.96 15.17 -2.93
N GLY A 95 15.16 14.71 -4.15
CA GLY A 95 14.20 13.91 -4.92
C GLY A 95 12.87 14.60 -5.25
N ARG A 96 12.76 15.91 -5.04
CA ARG A 96 11.50 16.67 -5.19
C ARG A 96 11.00 16.74 -6.63
N ILE A 97 11.89 16.82 -7.59
CA ILE A 97 11.52 16.83 -9.02
C ILE A 97 11.08 15.43 -9.44
N THR A 98 11.82 14.40 -9.01
CA THR A 98 11.50 12.98 -9.29
C THR A 98 10.29 12.50 -8.47
N GLY A 99 10.10 12.98 -7.25
CA GLY A 99 8.97 12.63 -6.39
C GLY A 99 7.61 13.10 -6.88
N GLN A 100 7.51 14.30 -7.47
CA GLN A 100 6.25 14.79 -8.04
C GLN A 100 5.88 14.00 -9.31
N TYR A 101 6.84 13.72 -10.17
CA TYR A 101 6.63 12.92 -11.37
C TYR A 101 6.24 11.47 -11.02
N ARG A 102 6.90 10.88 -10.00
CA ARG A 102 6.58 9.55 -9.49
C ARG A 102 5.17 9.48 -8.91
N ARG A 103 4.75 10.49 -8.13
CA ARG A 103 3.37 10.58 -7.59
C ARG A 103 2.33 10.72 -8.70
N TYR A 104 2.57 11.56 -9.70
CA TYR A 104 1.66 11.72 -10.82
C TYR A 104 1.50 10.41 -11.62
N ARG A 105 2.61 9.72 -11.89
CA ARG A 105 2.59 8.43 -12.57
C ARG A 105 1.88 7.36 -11.74
N MET A 106 2.14 7.33 -10.44
CA MET A 106 1.47 6.43 -9.49
C MET A 106 -0.04 6.65 -9.49
N GLN A 107 -0.49 7.93 -9.36
CA GLN A 107 -1.91 8.26 -9.38
C GLN A 107 -2.58 7.82 -10.67
N ARG A 108 -1.94 8.05 -11.81
CA ARG A 108 -2.46 7.60 -13.11
C ARG A 108 -2.61 6.08 -13.17
N SER A 109 -1.66 5.33 -12.64
CA SER A 109 -1.77 3.88 -12.56
C SER A 109 -2.92 3.44 -11.64
N ILE A 110 -3.16 4.14 -10.52
CA ILE A 110 -4.32 3.88 -9.65
C ILE A 110 -5.64 4.23 -10.35
N ASP A 111 -5.67 5.31 -11.14
CA ASP A 111 -6.87 5.74 -11.86
C ASP A 111 -7.31 4.73 -12.92
N ASP A 112 -6.38 3.96 -13.47
CA ASP A 112 -6.63 2.91 -14.46
C ASP A 112 -7.10 1.58 -13.81
N LEU A 113 -7.02 1.44 -12.46
CA LEU A 113 -7.44 0.23 -11.76
C LEU A 113 -8.96 0.16 -11.54
N SER A 114 -9.47 -1.08 -11.58
CA SER A 114 -10.82 -1.44 -11.15
C SER A 114 -10.82 -2.84 -10.50
N GLY A 115 -11.70 -3.07 -9.55
CA GLY A 115 -11.78 -4.35 -8.85
C GLY A 115 -10.59 -4.65 -7.92
N HIS A 116 -9.71 -3.70 -7.69
CA HIS A 116 -8.54 -3.83 -6.83
C HIS A 116 -8.89 -3.82 -5.35
N LEU A 117 -7.91 -4.17 -4.51
CA LEU A 117 -8.00 -4.17 -3.07
C LEU A 117 -7.31 -2.93 -2.50
N ILE A 118 -7.92 -2.28 -1.50
CA ILE A 118 -7.31 -1.15 -0.77
C ILE A 118 -6.97 -1.59 0.66
N VAL A 119 -5.74 -1.30 1.10
CA VAL A 119 -5.30 -1.52 2.50
C VAL A 119 -5.06 -0.18 3.17
N CYS A 120 -5.82 0.13 4.21
CA CYS A 120 -5.67 1.34 5.02
C CYS A 120 -4.80 1.06 6.24
N GLY A 121 -3.59 1.63 6.25
CA GLY A 121 -2.58 1.48 7.29
C GLY A 121 -1.52 0.42 6.95
N MET A 122 -0.28 0.87 6.81
CA MET A 122 0.90 0.03 6.52
C MET A 122 1.75 -0.21 7.77
N GLY A 123 1.06 -0.49 8.89
CA GLY A 123 1.69 -1.01 10.10
C GLY A 123 2.00 -2.52 9.97
N ARG A 124 2.31 -3.17 11.09
CA ARG A 124 2.64 -4.62 11.13
C ARG A 124 1.57 -5.49 10.46
N VAL A 125 0.30 -5.24 10.74
CA VAL A 125 -0.81 -6.02 10.17
C VAL A 125 -1.01 -5.68 8.70
N GLY A 126 -1.06 -4.39 8.35
CA GLY A 126 -1.30 -3.98 6.96
C GLY A 126 -0.19 -4.37 6.00
N SER A 127 1.09 -4.35 6.44
CA SER A 127 2.20 -4.83 5.60
C SER A 127 2.10 -6.34 5.32
N SER A 128 1.80 -7.15 6.34
CA SER A 128 1.59 -8.60 6.14
C SER A 128 0.41 -8.89 5.21
N ILE A 129 -0.69 -8.14 5.34
CA ILE A 129 -1.85 -8.28 4.44
C ILE A 129 -1.46 -7.94 3.01
N THR A 130 -0.76 -6.81 2.80
CA THR A 130 -0.36 -6.36 1.47
C THR A 130 0.59 -7.36 0.81
N GLU A 131 1.54 -7.91 1.56
CA GLU A 131 2.47 -8.93 1.07
C GLU A 131 1.73 -10.21 0.65
N PHE A 132 0.80 -10.68 1.47
CA PHE A 132 -0.02 -11.84 1.16
C PHE A 132 -0.89 -11.63 -0.09
N VAL A 133 -1.60 -10.50 -0.17
CA VAL A 133 -2.46 -10.18 -1.33
C VAL A 133 -1.67 -10.15 -2.63
N ARG A 134 -0.47 -9.57 -2.60
CA ARG A 134 0.44 -9.55 -3.76
C ARG A 134 0.97 -10.94 -4.13
N SER A 135 1.25 -11.78 -3.13
CA SER A 135 1.75 -13.15 -3.39
C SER A 135 0.72 -14.01 -4.14
N VAL A 136 -0.56 -13.72 -3.99
CA VAL A 136 -1.65 -14.38 -4.74
C VAL A 136 -2.02 -13.66 -6.04
N GLY A 137 -1.22 -12.65 -6.44
CA GLY A 137 -1.36 -11.98 -7.73
C GLY A 137 -2.50 -10.96 -7.82
N GLN A 138 -3.02 -10.46 -6.68
CA GLN A 138 -4.06 -9.44 -6.69
C GLN A 138 -3.46 -8.03 -6.66
N GLU A 139 -4.12 -7.12 -7.38
CA GLU A 139 -3.74 -5.70 -7.39
C GLU A 139 -4.15 -5.03 -6.07
N VAL A 140 -3.19 -4.33 -5.45
CA VAL A 140 -3.38 -3.67 -4.16
C VAL A 140 -2.93 -2.22 -4.20
N VAL A 141 -3.72 -1.35 -3.57
CA VAL A 141 -3.38 0.05 -3.29
C VAL A 141 -3.29 0.24 -1.77
N ALA A 142 -2.11 0.56 -1.27
CA ALA A 142 -1.91 0.82 0.15
C ALA A 142 -2.05 2.30 0.48
N ILE A 143 -2.59 2.61 1.66
CA ILE A 143 -2.70 3.97 2.18
C ILE A 143 -2.01 4.04 3.54
N ASP A 144 -1.07 4.95 3.71
CA ASP A 144 -0.54 5.31 5.03
C ASP A 144 -0.21 6.81 5.10
N ARG A 145 -0.32 7.39 6.29
CA ARG A 145 0.07 8.78 6.54
C ARG A 145 1.57 8.97 6.79
N ASP A 146 2.26 7.90 7.10
CA ASP A 146 3.69 7.89 7.38
C ASP A 146 4.47 7.52 6.11
N ALA A 147 5.16 8.51 5.54
CA ALA A 147 5.95 8.31 4.33
C ALA A 147 7.04 7.23 4.49
N SER A 148 7.58 7.04 5.70
CA SER A 148 8.64 6.05 5.95
C SER A 148 8.17 4.60 5.74
N ARG A 149 6.86 4.34 5.87
CA ARG A 149 6.25 3.02 5.65
C ARG A 149 5.97 2.72 4.17
N LEU A 150 5.99 3.77 3.34
CA LEU A 150 5.76 3.69 1.90
C LEU A 150 7.04 3.96 1.10
N ASP A 151 8.17 4.19 1.80
CA ASP A 151 9.43 4.43 1.15
C ASP A 151 10.05 3.13 0.65
N GLY A 152 10.53 3.13 -0.60
CA GLY A 152 11.14 1.96 -1.21
C GLY A 152 10.20 0.83 -1.62
N VAL A 153 8.88 0.96 -1.41
CA VAL A 153 7.92 -0.07 -1.85
C VAL A 153 7.71 -0.04 -3.37
N ASP A 154 7.50 -1.21 -3.95
CA ASP A 154 7.35 -1.43 -5.41
C ASP A 154 5.89 -1.60 -5.86
N PHE A 155 4.93 -1.28 -4.99
CA PHE A 155 3.50 -1.39 -5.27
C PHE A 155 2.79 -0.03 -5.20
N LEU A 156 1.55 0.02 -5.70
CA LEU A 156 0.74 1.22 -5.74
C LEU A 156 0.34 1.68 -4.34
N HIS A 157 0.52 2.96 -4.05
CA HIS A 157 0.22 3.51 -2.74
C HIS A 157 -0.18 4.98 -2.79
N VAL A 158 -0.92 5.40 -1.77
CA VAL A 158 -1.31 6.79 -1.53
C VAL A 158 -0.76 7.25 -0.18
N LEU A 159 0.05 8.29 -0.20
CA LEU A 159 0.52 8.94 1.03
C LEU A 159 -0.55 9.89 1.54
N GLY A 160 -1.26 9.51 2.60
CA GLY A 160 -2.32 10.33 3.18
C GLY A 160 -3.00 9.68 4.38
N ASP A 161 -3.89 10.43 5.00
CA ASP A 161 -4.72 9.94 6.09
C ASP A 161 -6.00 9.32 5.51
N SER A 162 -6.15 8.01 5.63
CA SER A 162 -7.29 7.25 5.11
C SER A 162 -8.64 7.64 5.73
N ARG A 163 -8.66 8.41 6.82
CA ARG A 163 -9.89 8.98 7.39
C ARG A 163 -10.45 10.13 6.54
N ARG A 164 -9.67 10.64 5.58
CA ARG A 164 -10.12 11.69 4.66
C ARG A 164 -10.67 11.07 3.38
N GLU A 165 -11.88 11.42 3.03
CA GLU A 165 -12.54 10.90 1.82
C GLU A 165 -11.74 11.15 0.54
N GLU A 166 -11.06 12.31 0.44
CA GLU A 166 -10.24 12.61 -0.72
C GLU A 166 -9.11 11.59 -0.91
N VAL A 167 -8.54 11.08 0.20
CA VAL A 167 -7.47 10.06 0.16
C VAL A 167 -8.03 8.71 -0.27
N LEU A 168 -9.23 8.35 0.19
CA LEU A 168 -9.92 7.13 -0.26
C LEU A 168 -10.28 7.22 -1.75
N ARG A 169 -10.73 8.39 -2.23
CA ARG A 169 -10.99 8.62 -3.66
C ARG A 169 -9.72 8.54 -4.50
N GLN A 170 -8.60 9.09 -4.01
CA GLN A 170 -7.28 8.95 -4.67
C GLN A 170 -6.84 7.49 -4.78
N ALA A 171 -7.23 6.65 -3.83
CA ALA A 171 -6.99 5.21 -3.89
C ALA A 171 -8.00 4.44 -4.77
N GLY A 172 -8.96 5.11 -5.39
CA GLY A 172 -9.94 4.52 -6.29
C GLY A 172 -11.06 3.75 -5.58
N ILE A 173 -11.47 4.17 -4.37
CA ILE A 173 -12.48 3.49 -3.54
C ILE A 173 -13.78 3.17 -4.29
N GLU A 174 -14.21 4.06 -5.19
CA GLU A 174 -15.47 3.92 -5.96
C GLU A 174 -15.41 2.77 -6.97
N ARG A 175 -14.19 2.33 -7.35
CA ARG A 175 -13.92 1.25 -8.32
C ARG A 175 -13.29 0.01 -7.68
N ALA A 176 -12.93 0.10 -6.40
CA ALA A 176 -12.35 -1.01 -5.65
C ALA A 176 -13.40 -2.11 -5.37
N ALA A 177 -12.96 -3.35 -5.32
CA ALA A 177 -13.79 -4.48 -4.90
C ALA A 177 -13.74 -4.72 -3.39
N THR A 178 -12.58 -4.46 -2.77
CA THR A 178 -12.36 -4.78 -1.36
C THR A 178 -11.59 -3.67 -0.65
N LEU A 179 -11.96 -3.41 0.59
CA LEU A 179 -11.21 -2.55 1.51
C LEU A 179 -10.85 -3.34 2.77
N ILE A 180 -9.59 -3.23 3.20
CA ILE A 180 -9.15 -3.73 4.50
C ILE A 180 -8.67 -2.57 5.35
N THR A 181 -9.28 -2.35 6.52
CA THR A 181 -8.80 -1.35 7.47
C THR A 181 -7.89 -2.02 8.50
N ALA A 182 -6.65 -1.53 8.59
CA ALA A 182 -5.59 -2.05 9.47
C ALA A 182 -4.88 -0.93 10.24
N LEU A 183 -5.61 0.14 10.57
CA LEU A 183 -5.10 1.27 11.36
C LEU A 183 -4.85 0.86 12.82
N GLY A 184 -4.14 1.72 13.54
CA GLY A 184 -3.70 1.44 14.90
C GLY A 184 -4.78 1.42 15.96
N THR A 185 -5.97 1.98 15.70
CA THR A 185 -7.07 2.05 16.68
C THR A 185 -8.39 1.61 16.06
N SER A 186 -9.26 0.97 16.87
CA SER A 186 -10.62 0.59 16.47
C SER A 186 -11.46 1.79 16.02
N VAL A 187 -11.27 2.95 16.67
CA VAL A 187 -12.00 4.18 16.33
C VAL A 187 -11.65 4.67 14.90
N ASP A 188 -10.36 4.68 14.55
CA ASP A 188 -9.93 5.07 13.21
C ASP A 188 -10.46 4.10 12.15
N ASN A 189 -10.43 2.79 12.43
CA ASN A 189 -10.94 1.75 11.53
C ASN A 189 -12.45 1.88 11.33
N LEU A 190 -13.20 2.14 12.40
CA LEU A 190 -14.64 2.37 12.35
C LEU A 190 -15.00 3.59 11.49
N TYR A 191 -14.27 4.68 11.66
CA TYR A 191 -14.48 5.90 10.86
C TYR A 191 -14.23 5.65 9.38
N VAL A 192 -13.11 4.97 9.04
CA VAL A 192 -12.81 4.61 7.64
C VAL A 192 -13.87 3.67 7.07
N THR A 193 -14.34 2.69 7.84
CA THR A 193 -15.41 1.76 7.42
C THR A 193 -16.69 2.51 7.07
N LEU A 194 -17.12 3.43 7.93
CA LEU A 194 -18.31 4.24 7.70
C LEU A 194 -18.19 5.10 6.44
N SER A 195 -17.06 5.81 6.30
CA SER A 195 -16.79 6.65 5.12
C SER A 195 -16.72 5.82 3.84
N ALA A 196 -16.05 4.68 3.88
CA ALA A 196 -15.89 3.78 2.73
C ALA A 196 -17.23 3.21 2.25
N ARG A 197 -18.10 2.78 3.17
CA ARG A 197 -19.44 2.29 2.85
C ARG A 197 -20.30 3.38 2.21
N GLY A 198 -20.17 4.64 2.70
CA GLY A 198 -20.84 5.80 2.11
C GLY A 198 -20.36 6.11 0.69
N LEU A 199 -19.06 5.92 0.40
CA LEU A 199 -18.47 6.17 -0.92
C LEU A 199 -18.73 5.04 -1.92
N ASN A 200 -18.77 3.79 -1.47
CA ASN A 200 -19.02 2.61 -2.32
C ASN A 200 -19.91 1.61 -1.57
N PRO A 201 -21.21 1.59 -1.84
CA PRO A 201 -22.16 0.67 -1.18
C PRO A 201 -21.89 -0.81 -1.46
N ASN A 202 -21.24 -1.14 -2.58
CA ASN A 202 -20.97 -2.53 -3.00
C ASN A 202 -19.60 -3.05 -2.55
N LEU A 203 -18.81 -2.23 -1.84
CA LEU A 203 -17.47 -2.57 -1.41
C LEU A 203 -17.50 -3.70 -0.37
N PHE A 204 -16.68 -4.74 -0.53
CA PHE A 204 -16.47 -5.72 0.52
C PHE A 204 -15.47 -5.17 1.56
N ILE A 205 -15.92 -4.96 2.79
CA ILE A 205 -15.13 -4.30 3.82
C ILE A 205 -14.73 -5.28 4.93
N VAL A 206 -13.42 -5.45 5.11
CA VAL A 206 -12.85 -6.19 6.24
C VAL A 206 -12.22 -5.19 7.20
N SER A 207 -12.72 -5.12 8.43
CA SER A 207 -12.22 -4.17 9.44
C SER A 207 -11.49 -4.86 10.58
N ARG A 208 -10.36 -4.28 10.96
CA ARG A 208 -9.65 -4.67 12.18
C ARG A 208 -10.28 -4.01 13.39
N CYS A 209 -10.49 -4.79 14.46
CA CYS A 209 -10.83 -4.28 15.78
C CYS A 209 -9.83 -4.77 16.84
N ASP A 210 -9.85 -4.16 18.01
CA ASP A 210 -9.01 -4.52 19.15
C ASP A 210 -9.84 -5.11 20.31
N ASP A 211 -11.19 -4.97 20.27
CA ASP A 211 -12.11 -5.46 21.31
C ASP A 211 -13.48 -5.85 20.73
N GLN A 212 -14.27 -6.57 21.54
CA GLN A 212 -15.58 -7.12 21.15
C GLN A 212 -16.66 -6.04 20.98
N GLU A 213 -16.59 -4.93 21.74
CA GLU A 213 -17.55 -3.83 21.60
C GLU A 213 -17.38 -3.12 20.26
N ALA A 214 -16.13 -2.88 19.84
CA ALA A 214 -15.81 -2.31 18.54
C ALA A 214 -16.25 -3.23 17.39
N LEU A 215 -16.13 -4.56 17.56
CA LEU A 215 -16.58 -5.53 16.57
C LEU A 215 -18.07 -5.33 16.19
N THR A 216 -18.92 -5.28 17.21
CA THR A 216 -20.38 -5.09 17.01
C THR A 216 -20.67 -3.76 16.29
N LYS A 217 -20.01 -2.68 16.71
CA LYS A 217 -20.18 -1.36 16.09
C LYS A 217 -19.68 -1.32 14.63
N MET A 218 -18.58 -1.99 14.32
CA MET A 218 -18.05 -2.05 12.96
C MET A 218 -19.00 -2.77 12.00
N LEU A 219 -19.63 -3.86 12.42
CA LEU A 219 -20.68 -4.52 11.63
C LEU A 219 -21.88 -3.60 11.40
N GLN A 220 -22.31 -2.86 12.43
CA GLN A 220 -23.43 -1.91 12.32
C GLN A 220 -23.17 -0.76 11.35
N VAL A 221 -21.93 -0.29 11.24
CA VAL A 221 -21.56 0.80 10.30
C VAL A 221 -21.20 0.31 8.90
N GLY A 222 -21.33 -1.01 8.65
CA GLY A 222 -21.24 -1.56 7.30
C GLY A 222 -19.97 -2.35 6.98
N ALA A 223 -19.22 -2.84 7.97
CA ALA A 223 -18.21 -3.86 7.73
C ALA A 223 -18.88 -5.19 7.38
N ASP A 224 -18.39 -5.90 6.36
CA ASP A 224 -18.85 -7.25 6.01
C ASP A 224 -18.19 -8.30 6.90
N ARG A 225 -16.96 -8.04 7.30
CA ARG A 225 -16.17 -8.88 8.22
C ARG A 225 -15.39 -8.00 9.19
N VAL A 226 -15.25 -8.49 10.41
CA VAL A 226 -14.43 -7.85 11.45
C VAL A 226 -13.49 -8.86 12.06
N VAL A 227 -12.23 -8.47 12.23
CA VAL A 227 -11.17 -9.34 12.71
C VAL A 227 -10.44 -8.69 13.87
N ASN A 228 -10.24 -9.43 14.96
CA ASN A 228 -9.34 -9.08 16.04
C ASN A 228 -8.05 -9.88 15.95
N PRO A 229 -6.96 -9.31 15.41
CA PRO A 229 -5.70 -10.04 15.23
C PRO A 229 -5.05 -10.48 16.56
N TYR A 230 -5.30 -9.74 17.63
CA TYR A 230 -4.75 -10.05 18.95
C TYR A 230 -5.42 -11.27 19.57
N GLU A 231 -6.72 -11.40 19.41
CA GLU A 231 -7.47 -12.57 19.89
C GLU A 231 -7.06 -13.82 19.11
N ILE A 232 -6.97 -13.72 17.77
CA ILE A 232 -6.52 -14.82 16.92
C ILE A 232 -5.09 -15.22 17.29
N GLY A 233 -4.17 -14.26 17.36
CA GLY A 233 -2.79 -14.53 17.70
C GLY A 233 -2.62 -15.04 19.12
N GLY A 234 -3.34 -14.48 20.09
CA GLY A 234 -3.34 -14.91 21.49
C GLY A 234 -3.85 -16.34 21.66
N SER A 235 -4.98 -16.67 21.05
CA SER A 235 -5.54 -18.03 21.05
C SER A 235 -4.60 -19.03 20.42
N ARG A 236 -3.95 -18.64 19.31
CA ARG A 236 -2.99 -19.49 18.64
C ARG A 236 -1.75 -19.78 19.49
N MET A 237 -1.18 -18.75 20.12
CA MET A 237 -0.05 -18.91 21.04
C MET A 237 -0.41 -19.79 22.25
N ALA A 238 -1.61 -19.59 22.82
CA ALA A 238 -2.09 -20.43 23.91
C ALA A 238 -2.26 -21.89 23.48
N SER A 239 -2.81 -22.15 22.31
CA SER A 239 -2.96 -23.50 21.76
C SER A 239 -1.61 -24.18 21.56
N LEU A 240 -0.62 -23.49 21.02
CA LEU A 240 0.75 -23.99 20.86
C LEU A 240 1.42 -24.31 22.21
N ALA A 241 1.14 -23.49 23.24
CA ALA A 241 1.69 -23.71 24.58
C ALA A 241 1.02 -24.86 25.34
N THR A 242 -0.28 -25.07 25.14
CA THR A 242 -1.08 -26.05 25.91
C THR A 242 -1.25 -27.39 25.18
N GLN A 243 -1.31 -27.35 23.84
CA GLN A 243 -1.56 -28.52 22.99
C GLN A 243 -0.69 -28.49 21.72
N PRO A 244 0.65 -28.49 21.82
CA PRO A 244 1.57 -28.31 20.70
C PRO A 244 1.32 -29.30 19.55
N ASN A 245 1.17 -30.58 19.88
CA ASN A 245 0.97 -31.64 18.87
C ASN A 245 -0.34 -31.47 18.08
N VAL A 246 -1.41 -30.95 18.73
CA VAL A 246 -2.69 -30.65 18.04
C VAL A 246 -2.54 -29.44 17.16
N ALA A 247 -1.87 -28.40 17.64
CA ALA A 247 -1.61 -27.19 16.89
C ALA A 247 -0.76 -27.46 15.64
N ASP A 248 0.31 -28.21 15.79
CA ASP A 248 1.20 -28.62 14.68
C ASP A 248 0.44 -29.50 13.66
N PHE A 249 -0.39 -30.44 14.13
CA PHE A 249 -1.21 -31.26 13.25
C PHE A 249 -2.19 -30.44 12.42
N LEU A 250 -2.87 -29.45 13.02
CA LEU A 250 -3.80 -28.59 12.30
C LEU A 250 -3.09 -27.69 11.28
N ASP A 251 -1.88 -27.20 11.58
CA ASP A 251 -1.10 -26.41 10.61
C ASP A 251 -0.73 -27.23 9.38
N VAL A 252 -0.29 -28.45 9.60
CA VAL A 252 0.07 -29.40 8.53
C VAL A 252 -1.14 -29.72 7.65
N VAL A 253 -2.31 -29.95 8.27
CA VAL A 253 -3.54 -30.32 7.54
C VAL A 253 -4.14 -29.15 6.77
N VAL A 254 -4.01 -27.91 7.29
CA VAL A 254 -4.69 -26.73 6.72
C VAL A 254 -3.78 -25.94 5.77
N HIS A 255 -2.47 -25.86 6.02
CA HIS A 255 -1.58 -24.91 5.32
C HIS A 255 -0.46 -25.57 4.49
N ASP A 256 0.01 -26.75 4.87
CA ASP A 256 1.17 -27.36 4.23
C ASP A 256 0.74 -28.47 3.28
N GLY A 257 0.64 -28.16 1.97
CA GLY A 257 0.33 -29.16 0.93
C GLY A 257 1.35 -30.30 0.80
N ALA A 258 2.31 -30.41 1.71
CA ALA A 258 3.38 -31.40 1.71
C ALA A 258 3.02 -32.72 2.39
N TYR A 259 1.92 -32.78 3.15
CA TYR A 259 1.46 -34.01 3.83
C TYR A 259 0.24 -34.64 3.15
N GLU A 260 0.13 -35.97 3.25
CA GLU A 260 -0.89 -36.80 2.61
C GLU A 260 -2.32 -36.56 3.12
N ALA A 261 -2.54 -35.77 4.19
CA ALA A 261 -3.86 -35.54 4.78
C ALA A 261 -4.37 -34.13 4.53
N ARG A 262 -5.56 -34.02 3.95
CA ARG A 262 -6.28 -32.76 3.71
C ARG A 262 -7.66 -32.79 4.35
N LEU A 263 -8.16 -31.60 4.73
CA LEU A 263 -9.58 -31.41 5.08
C LEU A 263 -10.35 -31.00 3.82
N ARG A 264 -11.52 -31.61 3.62
CA ARG A 264 -12.41 -31.26 2.52
C ARG A 264 -13.85 -31.25 3.01
N GLU A 265 -14.61 -30.28 2.50
CA GLU A 265 -16.07 -30.25 2.60
C GLU A 265 -16.69 -30.92 1.36
N ILE A 266 -17.65 -31.80 1.58
CA ILE A 266 -18.36 -32.52 0.52
C ILE A 266 -19.84 -32.32 0.77
N LEU A 267 -20.49 -31.62 -0.16
CA LEU A 267 -21.93 -31.35 -0.12
C LEU A 267 -22.70 -32.61 -0.59
N LEU A 268 -23.73 -33.02 0.14
CA LEU A 268 -24.62 -34.07 -0.27
C LEU A 268 -25.69 -33.50 -1.23
N PRO A 269 -25.72 -33.99 -2.48
CA PRO A 269 -26.79 -33.60 -3.43
C PRO A 269 -28.16 -34.19 -3.05
N GLU A 270 -29.22 -33.68 -3.67
CA GLU A 270 -30.60 -34.12 -3.39
C GLU A 270 -30.88 -35.60 -3.70
N ASP A 271 -30.15 -36.19 -4.65
CA ASP A 271 -30.31 -37.57 -5.09
C ASP A 271 -29.14 -38.47 -4.69
N CYS A 272 -28.48 -38.21 -3.54
CA CYS A 272 -27.30 -38.98 -3.15
C CYS A 272 -27.63 -40.37 -2.58
N THR A 273 -26.72 -41.33 -2.81
CA THR A 273 -26.84 -42.68 -2.27
C THR A 273 -26.66 -42.78 -0.74
N PHE A 274 -26.33 -41.68 -0.07
CA PHE A 274 -26.11 -41.60 1.37
C PHE A 274 -27.37 -41.22 2.15
N GLU A 275 -28.42 -40.75 1.48
CA GLU A 275 -29.66 -40.34 2.15
C GLU A 275 -30.21 -41.42 3.05
N GLY A 276 -30.54 -41.07 4.29
CA GLY A 276 -31.09 -41.95 5.31
C GLY A 276 -30.11 -42.99 5.90
N LYS A 277 -28.87 -43.07 5.40
CA LYS A 277 -27.84 -43.97 5.92
C LYS A 277 -26.97 -43.26 6.90
N THR A 278 -26.30 -44.02 7.77
CA THR A 278 -25.32 -43.53 8.74
C THR A 278 -23.89 -43.77 8.26
N ILE A 279 -22.91 -43.15 8.89
CA ILE A 279 -21.49 -43.43 8.62
C ILE A 279 -21.18 -44.90 8.89
N ASP A 280 -21.78 -45.48 9.94
CA ASP A 280 -21.58 -46.87 10.31
C ASP A 280 -22.15 -47.83 9.22
N ASP A 281 -23.27 -47.49 8.60
CA ASP A 281 -23.89 -48.27 7.49
C ASP A 281 -23.02 -48.24 6.22
N LEU A 282 -22.40 -47.08 5.95
CA LEU A 282 -21.68 -46.84 4.70
C LEU A 282 -20.21 -47.31 4.73
N THR A 283 -19.68 -47.70 5.90
CA THR A 283 -18.27 -48.11 6.06
C THR A 283 -17.25 -47.19 5.35
N ILE A 284 -17.52 -45.87 5.34
CA ILE A 284 -16.80 -44.85 4.57
C ILE A 284 -15.28 -44.98 4.70
N ARG A 285 -14.78 -45.09 5.96
CA ARG A 285 -13.34 -45.20 6.22
C ARG A 285 -12.70 -46.42 5.57
N ARG A 286 -13.42 -47.54 5.55
CA ARG A 286 -12.90 -48.80 4.99
C ARG A 286 -12.85 -48.78 3.48
N GLU A 287 -13.80 -48.13 2.85
CA GLU A 287 -13.93 -48.11 1.39
C GLU A 287 -13.13 -47.00 0.75
N THR A 288 -13.10 -45.81 1.38
CA THR A 288 -12.47 -44.65 0.80
C THR A 288 -11.09 -44.33 1.42
N GLY A 289 -10.87 -44.72 2.68
CA GLY A 289 -9.73 -44.28 3.48
C GLY A 289 -9.93 -42.90 4.13
N ALA A 290 -11.01 -42.20 3.85
CA ALA A 290 -11.34 -40.91 4.45
C ALA A 290 -12.00 -41.10 5.82
N VAL A 291 -11.77 -40.16 6.73
CA VAL A 291 -12.38 -40.13 8.06
C VAL A 291 -13.32 -38.92 8.13
N VAL A 292 -14.60 -39.17 8.40
CA VAL A 292 -15.57 -38.10 8.64
C VAL A 292 -15.37 -37.56 10.05
N LEU A 293 -15.12 -36.26 10.15
CA LEU A 293 -14.92 -35.54 11.41
C LEU A 293 -16.24 -34.97 11.95
N SER A 294 -17.03 -34.40 11.08
CA SER A 294 -18.33 -33.83 11.42
C SER A 294 -19.24 -33.75 10.20
N VAL A 295 -20.52 -33.54 10.45
CA VAL A 295 -21.53 -33.22 9.44
C VAL A 295 -22.19 -31.91 9.82
N ARG A 296 -22.25 -30.96 8.90
CA ARG A 296 -22.96 -29.69 9.07
C ARG A 296 -24.33 -29.80 8.41
N ASP A 297 -25.38 -29.59 9.19
CA ASP A 297 -26.76 -29.60 8.69
C ASP A 297 -27.14 -28.29 7.98
N LEU A 298 -28.33 -28.26 7.39
CA LEU A 298 -28.89 -27.08 6.71
C LEU A 298 -29.09 -25.87 7.64
N THR A 299 -29.15 -26.07 8.95
CA THR A 299 -29.22 -24.98 9.93
C THR A 299 -27.86 -24.37 10.25
N GLY A 300 -26.77 -24.97 9.73
CA GLY A 300 -25.39 -24.58 9.98
C GLY A 300 -24.76 -25.19 11.23
N ARG A 301 -25.45 -26.10 11.92
CA ARG A 301 -24.95 -26.78 13.12
C ARG A 301 -24.04 -27.94 12.75
N PHE A 302 -22.89 -28.03 13.44
CA PHE A 302 -21.96 -29.14 13.32
C PHE A 302 -22.32 -30.27 14.30
N HIS A 303 -22.45 -31.49 13.78
CA HIS A 303 -22.63 -32.71 14.50
C HIS A 303 -21.32 -33.46 14.57
N THR A 304 -20.77 -33.62 15.79
CA THR A 304 -19.48 -34.30 16.04
C THR A 304 -19.64 -35.53 16.94
N ASP A 305 -20.49 -35.40 17.99
CA ASP A 305 -20.60 -36.45 19.01
C ASP A 305 -21.47 -37.60 18.55
N ASP A 306 -22.45 -37.33 17.70
CA ASP A 306 -23.41 -38.31 17.17
C ASP A 306 -23.23 -38.62 15.67
N VAL A 307 -22.14 -38.10 15.10
CA VAL A 307 -21.90 -38.16 13.65
C VAL A 307 -21.95 -39.58 13.07
N ALA A 308 -21.52 -40.57 13.83
CA ALA A 308 -21.51 -41.98 13.37
C ALA A 308 -22.90 -42.60 13.21
N ARG A 309 -23.88 -42.13 14.00
CA ARG A 309 -25.26 -42.67 14.07
C ARG A 309 -26.31 -41.75 13.46
N ARG A 310 -25.97 -40.50 13.13
CA ARG A 310 -26.90 -39.60 12.50
C ARG A 310 -27.08 -39.97 11.05
N PRO A 311 -28.36 -40.19 10.58
CA PRO A 311 -28.62 -40.34 9.17
C PRO A 311 -28.26 -39.11 8.38
N PHE A 312 -27.67 -39.28 7.21
CA PHE A 312 -27.41 -38.19 6.28
C PHE A 312 -28.70 -37.70 5.64
N GLU A 313 -28.78 -36.37 5.46
CA GLU A 313 -29.86 -35.71 4.79
C GLU A 313 -29.37 -34.94 3.55
N PRO A 314 -30.15 -34.81 2.49
CA PRO A 314 -29.80 -33.96 1.35
C PRO A 314 -29.50 -32.52 1.78
N GLY A 315 -28.40 -31.96 1.27
CA GLY A 315 -27.92 -30.62 1.66
C GLY A 315 -27.00 -30.60 2.89
N ASP A 316 -26.81 -31.73 3.56
CA ASP A 316 -25.74 -31.84 4.57
C ASP A 316 -24.36 -31.65 3.94
N VAL A 317 -23.41 -31.13 4.72
CA VAL A 317 -22.00 -30.99 4.32
C VAL A 317 -21.14 -31.88 5.20
N ILE A 318 -20.52 -32.89 4.61
CA ILE A 318 -19.56 -33.75 5.27
C ILE A 318 -18.21 -33.04 5.36
N VAL A 319 -17.65 -32.92 6.56
CA VAL A 319 -16.26 -32.49 6.78
C VAL A 319 -15.42 -33.73 7.01
N ALA A 320 -14.55 -34.05 6.06
CA ALA A 320 -13.72 -35.26 6.09
C ALA A 320 -12.23 -34.94 5.99
N ILE A 321 -11.41 -35.80 6.59
CA ILE A 321 -9.95 -35.77 6.51
C ILE A 321 -9.44 -37.05 5.83
N GLY A 322 -8.44 -36.89 4.96
CA GLY A 322 -7.80 -38.01 4.26
C GLY A 322 -6.81 -37.55 3.21
N SER A 323 -6.17 -38.50 2.54
CA SER A 323 -5.38 -38.19 1.35
C SER A 323 -6.28 -37.66 0.24
N GLU A 324 -5.72 -36.92 -0.71
CA GLU A 324 -6.46 -36.38 -1.85
C GLU A 324 -7.26 -37.49 -2.57
N SER A 325 -6.60 -38.63 -2.84
CA SER A 325 -7.24 -39.79 -3.45
C SER A 325 -8.35 -40.42 -2.60
N SER A 326 -8.24 -40.35 -1.27
CA SER A 326 -9.28 -40.82 -0.35
C SER A 326 -10.50 -39.93 -0.35
N LEU A 327 -10.27 -38.62 -0.38
CA LEU A 327 -11.33 -37.61 -0.44
C LEU A 327 -12.03 -37.61 -1.80
N ASP A 328 -11.30 -37.84 -2.88
CA ASP A 328 -11.90 -37.99 -4.22
C ASP A 328 -12.82 -39.21 -4.28
N ARG A 329 -12.37 -40.36 -3.76
CA ARG A 329 -13.22 -41.56 -3.66
C ARG A 329 -14.49 -41.33 -2.85
N LEU A 330 -14.38 -40.58 -1.74
CA LEU A 330 -15.55 -40.23 -0.95
C LEU A 330 -16.51 -39.31 -1.73
N ALA A 331 -15.99 -38.30 -2.41
CA ALA A 331 -16.80 -37.41 -3.24
C ALA A 331 -17.49 -38.16 -4.39
N ASP A 332 -16.79 -39.10 -5.02
CA ASP A 332 -17.34 -39.96 -6.08
C ASP A 332 -18.45 -40.88 -5.55
N GLN A 333 -18.35 -41.37 -4.31
CA GLN A 333 -19.42 -42.19 -3.70
C GLN A 333 -20.65 -41.37 -3.36
N VAL A 334 -20.47 -40.13 -2.94
CA VAL A 334 -21.58 -39.19 -2.63
C VAL A 334 -22.34 -38.81 -3.89
N ASN A 335 -21.65 -38.66 -5.02
CA ASN A 335 -22.22 -38.21 -6.31
C ASN A 335 -22.76 -39.36 -7.19
N ARG A 336 -22.70 -40.60 -6.70
CA ARG A 336 -23.29 -41.77 -7.37
C ARG A 336 -24.72 -42.00 -6.93
#